data_b431b9d224d7ca47943dca6ff035e329
#
_entry.id   b431b9d224d7ca47943dca6ff035e329
#
_cell.length_a   1.000
_cell.length_b   1.000
_cell.length_c   1.000
_cell.angle_alpha   90.00
_cell.angle_beta   90.00
_cell.angle_gamma   90.00
#
_symmetry.space_group_name_H-M   'P 1'
#
loop_
_entity.id
_entity.type
_entity.pdbx_description
1 polymer ?
#
loop_
_entity_poly.entity_id
_entity_poly.type
_entity_poly.pdbx_seq_one_letter_code
_entity_poly.pdbx_strand_id
1 'polypeptide(L)'
;MSTLNPMNHFSNIAPEGPKLTARQQQILELIQSAIAQTGAPPTRAEIATELGFRSANAAEEHLQALARKGVIELVSGTSRGIRLRSDTLRSLNEIRMKQFSLPLQSLAQLVLPLVGRVAAGNPILAQEHIEHTYTFESSLFQKQPDYLLKVRGMSMRDVGIMDGDLLAVKQAKEAKNGQIVVARLGDEVTVKRFRRTRDLIELLPENPDFKTIVVEPGEPFELEGLAVGLIRNSMLM
;
A
#
# COMPACT_ATOMS: atom_id res chain seq x y z
N MET A 1 -0.33 -26.53 -48.66
CA MET A 1 0.60 -27.03 -47.66
C MET A 1 0.35 -26.25 -46.38
N SER A 2 -0.36 -26.90 -45.48
CA SER A 2 -0.72 -26.39 -44.16
C SER A 2 0.45 -26.51 -43.20
N THR A 3 0.74 -25.47 -42.41
CA THR A 3 1.52 -25.60 -41.21
C THR A 3 0.74 -25.00 -40.04
N LEU A 4 0.23 -25.92 -39.22
CA LEU A 4 -0.44 -25.70 -37.94
C LEU A 4 0.57 -25.19 -36.94
N ASN A 5 0.20 -24.10 -36.25
CA ASN A 5 0.90 -23.54 -35.09
C ASN A 5 0.27 -24.16 -33.83
N PRO A 6 1.02 -24.84 -32.95
CA PRO A 6 0.46 -25.36 -31.70
C PRO A 6 0.36 -24.25 -30.68
N MET A 7 -0.88 -23.91 -30.29
CA MET A 7 -1.17 -23.09 -29.12
C MET A 7 -0.68 -23.80 -27.85
N ASN A 8 0.28 -23.19 -27.16
CA ASN A 8 0.68 -23.54 -25.81
C ASN A 8 -0.39 -23.04 -24.83
N HIS A 9 -1.27 -23.94 -24.40
CA HIS A 9 -2.08 -23.78 -23.20
C HIS A 9 -1.19 -24.01 -21.98
N PHE A 10 -0.60 -22.97 -21.45
CA PHE A 10 -0.15 -22.98 -20.06
C PHE A 10 -1.38 -22.72 -19.17
N SER A 11 -2.03 -23.79 -18.75
CA SER A 11 -2.98 -23.77 -17.63
C SER A 11 -2.21 -23.40 -16.37
N ASN A 12 -2.38 -22.18 -15.93
CA ASN A 12 -1.86 -21.67 -14.67
C ASN A 12 -2.75 -22.25 -13.53
N ILE A 13 -2.48 -23.52 -13.15
CA ILE A 13 -3.11 -24.15 -11.98
C ILE A 13 -2.37 -23.60 -10.76
N ALA A 14 -2.93 -22.55 -10.17
CA ALA A 14 -2.55 -22.17 -8.81
C ALA A 14 -2.85 -23.36 -7.88
N PRO A 15 -1.94 -23.76 -6.98
CA PRO A 15 -2.18 -24.86 -6.08
C PRO A 15 -3.39 -24.56 -5.19
N GLU A 16 -4.50 -25.27 -5.41
CA GLU A 16 -5.64 -25.23 -4.49
C GLU A 16 -5.15 -25.75 -3.12
N GLY A 17 -5.25 -24.90 -2.10
CA GLY A 17 -4.95 -25.29 -0.73
C GLY A 17 -5.87 -26.46 -0.28
N PRO A 18 -5.50 -27.19 0.77
CA PRO A 18 -6.25 -28.36 1.21
C PRO A 18 -7.66 -27.98 1.65
N LYS A 19 -8.69 -28.65 1.09
CA LYS A 19 -10.10 -28.44 1.46
C LYS A 19 -10.33 -28.90 2.90
N LEU A 20 -10.70 -27.94 3.77
CA LEU A 20 -11.04 -28.20 5.16
C LEU A 20 -12.56 -28.37 5.33
N THR A 21 -12.97 -29.25 6.25
CA THR A 21 -14.37 -29.30 6.69
C THR A 21 -14.67 -28.10 7.60
N ALA A 22 -15.96 -27.72 7.76
CA ALA A 22 -16.35 -26.63 8.66
C ALA A 22 -15.77 -26.80 10.08
N ARG A 23 -15.74 -28.04 10.58
CA ARG A 23 -15.20 -28.35 11.92
C ARG A 23 -13.67 -28.19 11.97
N GLN A 24 -12.98 -28.63 10.95
CA GLN A 24 -11.52 -28.42 10.83
C GLN A 24 -11.17 -26.94 10.75
N GLN A 25 -11.99 -26.16 10.07
CA GLN A 25 -11.83 -24.72 9.98
C GLN A 25 -11.98 -24.03 11.35
N GLN A 26 -13.02 -24.39 12.12
CA GLN A 26 -13.23 -23.88 13.48
C GLN A 26 -12.04 -24.18 14.41
N ILE A 27 -11.48 -25.39 14.33
CA ILE A 27 -10.31 -25.77 15.12
C ILE A 27 -9.09 -24.94 14.72
N LEU A 28 -8.87 -24.74 13.42
CA LEU A 28 -7.76 -23.93 12.93
C LEU A 28 -7.86 -22.48 13.38
N GLU A 29 -9.06 -21.89 13.32
CA GLU A 29 -9.34 -20.52 13.78
C GLU A 29 -9.10 -20.36 15.28
N LEU A 30 -9.51 -21.34 16.08
CA LEU A 30 -9.25 -21.36 17.52
C LEU A 30 -7.75 -21.41 17.81
N ILE A 31 -6.99 -22.25 17.10
CA ILE A 31 -5.53 -22.33 17.24
C ILE A 31 -4.86 -21.01 16.88
N GLN A 32 -5.27 -20.39 15.78
CA GLN A 32 -4.73 -19.09 15.33
C GLN A 32 -5.02 -17.98 16.33
N SER A 33 -6.26 -17.92 16.83
CA SER A 33 -6.69 -16.94 17.82
C SER A 33 -5.92 -17.07 19.13
N ALA A 34 -5.77 -18.30 19.64
CA ALA A 34 -5.03 -18.56 20.86
C ALA A 34 -3.56 -18.15 20.74
N ILE A 35 -2.90 -18.51 19.63
CA ILE A 35 -1.51 -18.10 19.38
C ILE A 35 -1.38 -16.57 19.30
N ALA A 36 -2.31 -15.89 18.64
CA ALA A 36 -2.30 -14.44 18.52
C ALA A 36 -2.49 -13.72 19.87
N GLN A 37 -3.31 -14.28 20.76
CA GLN A 37 -3.64 -13.68 22.05
C GLN A 37 -2.64 -14.02 23.15
N THR A 38 -2.16 -15.26 23.19
CA THR A 38 -1.36 -15.78 24.32
C THR A 38 0.07 -16.15 23.94
N GLY A 39 0.41 -16.13 22.64
CA GLY A 39 1.71 -16.57 22.13
C GLY A 39 1.88 -18.10 22.07
N ALA A 40 0.87 -18.88 22.51
CA ALA A 40 0.96 -20.34 22.57
C ALA A 40 -0.29 -21.02 21.99
N PRO A 41 -0.17 -22.20 21.36
CA PRO A 41 -1.32 -22.96 20.88
C PRO A 41 -2.14 -23.52 22.05
N PRO A 42 -3.44 -23.76 21.85
CA PRO A 42 -4.29 -24.39 22.86
C PRO A 42 -3.94 -25.86 23.02
N THR A 43 -4.25 -26.39 24.19
CA THR A 43 -4.19 -27.86 24.47
C THR A 43 -5.38 -28.56 23.83
N ARG A 44 -5.29 -29.92 23.69
CA ARG A 44 -6.38 -30.73 23.19
C ARG A 44 -7.65 -30.62 24.07
N ALA A 45 -7.46 -30.48 25.39
CA ALA A 45 -8.56 -30.31 26.34
C ALA A 45 -9.24 -28.92 26.15
N GLU A 46 -8.46 -27.86 26.00
CA GLU A 46 -8.98 -26.52 25.72
C GLU A 46 -9.77 -26.48 24.40
N ILE A 47 -9.27 -27.13 23.35
CA ILE A 47 -9.98 -27.25 22.06
C ILE A 47 -11.29 -28.04 22.24
N ALA A 48 -11.26 -29.14 23.02
CA ALA A 48 -12.45 -29.93 23.26
C ALA A 48 -13.51 -29.12 24.02
N THR A 49 -13.13 -28.43 25.05
CA THR A 49 -14.03 -27.57 25.84
C THR A 49 -14.63 -26.43 25.01
N GLU A 50 -13.80 -25.69 24.31
CA GLU A 50 -14.21 -24.49 23.56
C GLU A 50 -15.16 -24.84 22.40
N LEU A 51 -14.90 -25.94 21.73
CA LEU A 51 -15.70 -26.37 20.58
C LEU A 51 -16.78 -27.42 20.94
N GLY A 52 -16.98 -27.75 22.24
CA GLY A 52 -18.02 -28.66 22.70
C GLY A 52 -17.83 -30.11 22.25
N PHE A 53 -16.59 -30.61 22.17
CA PHE A 53 -16.33 -32.01 21.93
C PHE A 53 -16.58 -32.85 23.20
N ARG A 54 -17.00 -34.10 23.01
CA ARG A 54 -17.28 -35.02 24.14
C ARG A 54 -16.00 -35.42 24.91
N SER A 55 -14.83 -35.31 24.26
CA SER A 55 -13.55 -35.68 24.87
C SER A 55 -12.39 -35.05 24.13
N ALA A 56 -11.21 -34.98 24.77
CA ALA A 56 -9.96 -34.54 24.12
C ALA A 56 -9.54 -35.46 22.96
N ASN A 57 -9.92 -36.74 22.99
CA ASN A 57 -9.64 -37.69 21.90
C ASN A 57 -10.43 -37.35 20.63
N ALA A 58 -11.65 -36.83 20.75
CA ALA A 58 -12.43 -36.37 19.60
C ALA A 58 -11.77 -35.13 18.92
N ALA A 59 -11.17 -34.25 19.71
CA ALA A 59 -10.36 -33.16 19.19
C ALA A 59 -9.09 -33.67 18.50
N GLU A 60 -8.42 -34.68 19.06
CA GLU A 60 -7.20 -35.29 18.51
C GLU A 60 -7.41 -35.84 17.10
N GLU A 61 -8.53 -36.53 16.83
CA GLU A 61 -8.85 -37.04 15.49
C GLU A 61 -8.88 -35.95 14.43
N HIS A 62 -9.48 -34.80 14.75
CA HIS A 62 -9.51 -33.65 13.87
C HIS A 62 -8.13 -33.01 13.71
N LEU A 63 -7.33 -32.91 14.77
CA LEU A 63 -5.96 -32.41 14.72
C LEU A 63 -5.07 -33.30 13.85
N GLN A 64 -5.19 -34.64 13.96
CA GLN A 64 -4.49 -35.58 13.09
C GLN A 64 -4.91 -35.41 11.62
N ALA A 65 -6.21 -35.19 11.37
CA ALA A 65 -6.68 -34.90 10.02
C ALA A 65 -6.12 -33.58 9.46
N LEU A 66 -6.01 -32.51 10.26
CA LEU A 66 -5.36 -31.27 9.90
C LEU A 66 -3.86 -31.46 9.64
N ALA A 67 -3.19 -32.29 10.43
CA ALA A 67 -1.78 -32.64 10.24
C ALA A 67 -1.55 -33.41 8.93
N ARG A 68 -2.40 -34.41 8.62
CA ARG A 68 -2.36 -35.14 7.34
C ARG A 68 -2.58 -34.22 6.13
N LYS A 69 -3.40 -33.18 6.28
CA LYS A 69 -3.62 -32.14 5.27
C LYS A 69 -2.48 -31.11 5.19
N GLY A 70 -1.46 -31.25 6.03
CA GLY A 70 -0.29 -30.37 6.03
C GLY A 70 -0.57 -28.96 6.54
N VAL A 71 -1.67 -28.72 7.27
CA VAL A 71 -2.06 -27.41 7.80
C VAL A 71 -1.36 -27.11 9.12
N ILE A 72 -1.18 -28.15 9.93
CA ILE A 72 -0.49 -28.09 11.22
C ILE A 72 0.55 -29.21 11.31
N GLU A 73 1.45 -29.08 12.26
CA GLU A 73 2.37 -30.12 12.69
C GLU A 73 2.08 -30.45 14.16
N LEU A 74 2.03 -31.73 14.47
CA LEU A 74 1.83 -32.24 15.84
C LEU A 74 3.18 -32.68 16.41
N VAL A 75 3.61 -32.04 17.50
CA VAL A 75 4.82 -32.40 18.23
C VAL A 75 4.46 -33.31 19.41
N SER A 76 5.05 -34.50 19.43
CA SER A 76 4.82 -35.47 20.50
C SER A 76 5.47 -35.04 21.81
N GLY A 77 4.92 -35.51 22.96
CA GLY A 77 5.50 -35.28 24.26
C GLY A 77 5.23 -33.92 24.91
N THR A 78 4.39 -33.07 24.30
CA THR A 78 4.02 -31.79 24.89
C THR A 78 2.51 -31.57 24.80
N SER A 79 1.92 -30.98 25.85
CA SER A 79 0.49 -30.67 25.92
C SER A 79 0.05 -29.59 24.91
N ARG A 80 0.97 -28.69 24.52
CA ARG A 80 0.78 -27.59 23.54
C ARG A 80 1.55 -27.85 22.25
N GLY A 81 1.69 -29.13 21.85
CA GLY A 81 2.47 -29.55 20.69
C GLY A 81 1.78 -29.34 19.33
N ILE A 82 1.23 -28.16 19.08
CA ILE A 82 0.61 -27.81 17.79
C ILE A 82 1.40 -26.67 17.17
N ARG A 83 1.89 -26.85 15.95
CA ARG A 83 2.57 -25.80 15.16
C ARG A 83 1.81 -25.55 13.88
N LEU A 84 1.64 -24.28 13.52
CA LEU A 84 1.05 -23.88 12.24
C LEU A 84 2.10 -23.94 11.14
N ARG A 85 1.76 -24.48 9.97
CA ARG A 85 2.64 -24.45 8.80
C ARG A 85 2.37 -23.19 7.97
N SER A 86 3.38 -22.33 7.89
CA SER A 86 3.27 -20.99 7.30
C SER A 86 2.81 -20.98 5.83
N ASP A 87 3.24 -21.94 5.03
CA ASP A 87 2.92 -21.99 3.59
C ASP A 87 1.44 -22.30 3.35
N THR A 88 0.88 -23.19 4.17
CA THR A 88 -0.54 -23.57 4.09
C THR A 88 -1.45 -22.48 4.63
N LEU A 89 -0.99 -21.70 5.61
CA LEU A 89 -1.73 -20.56 6.15
C LEU A 89 -1.85 -19.42 5.13
N ARG A 90 -0.82 -19.15 4.35
CA ARG A 90 -0.89 -18.17 3.27
C ARG A 90 -1.96 -18.52 2.24
N SER A 91 -1.96 -19.78 1.77
CA SER A 91 -2.94 -20.22 0.78
C SER A 91 -4.38 -20.25 1.32
N LEU A 92 -4.59 -20.63 2.60
CA LEU A 92 -5.91 -20.59 3.23
C LEU A 92 -6.42 -19.17 3.47
N ASN A 93 -5.55 -18.26 3.87
CA ASN A 93 -5.91 -16.85 4.00
C ASN A 93 -6.24 -16.22 2.64
N GLU A 94 -5.52 -16.54 1.58
CA GLU A 94 -5.84 -16.10 0.22
C GLU A 94 -7.19 -16.63 -0.27
N ILE A 95 -7.51 -17.90 0.01
CA ILE A 95 -8.81 -18.50 -0.35
C ILE A 95 -9.93 -17.87 0.47
N ARG A 96 -9.72 -17.65 1.79
CA ARG A 96 -10.69 -17.01 2.67
C ARG A 96 -10.96 -15.57 2.26
N MET A 97 -9.93 -14.83 1.86
CA MET A 97 -10.03 -13.46 1.34
C MET A 97 -10.82 -13.42 0.02
N LYS A 98 -10.74 -14.45 -0.82
CA LYS A 98 -11.55 -14.59 -2.05
C LYS A 98 -13.00 -14.97 -1.79
N GLN A 99 -13.31 -15.71 -0.72
CA GLN A 99 -14.68 -16.12 -0.37
C GLN A 99 -15.48 -15.02 0.34
N PHE A 100 -14.85 -14.18 1.14
CA PHE A 100 -15.45 -12.95 1.64
C PHE A 100 -15.28 -11.89 0.57
N SER A 101 -16.19 -11.86 -0.41
CA SER A 101 -16.36 -10.76 -1.36
C SER A 101 -16.90 -9.51 -0.67
N LEU A 102 -16.24 -9.08 0.40
CA LEU A 102 -16.23 -7.69 0.75
C LEU A 102 -15.38 -7.01 -0.33
N PRO A 103 -15.80 -5.88 -0.89
CA PRO A 103 -14.97 -5.18 -1.87
C PRO A 103 -13.69 -4.72 -1.17
N LEU A 104 -12.68 -5.59 -1.20
CA LEU A 104 -11.31 -5.28 -0.73
C LEU A 104 -10.62 -4.23 -1.61
N GLN A 105 -11.35 -3.62 -2.52
CA GLN A 105 -10.88 -2.44 -3.25
C GLN A 105 -10.64 -1.23 -2.33
N SER A 106 -11.18 -1.25 -1.08
CA SER A 106 -11.00 -0.15 -0.13
C SER A 106 -9.78 -0.28 0.80
N LEU A 107 -9.05 -1.40 0.80
CA LEU A 107 -7.90 -1.60 1.68
C LEU A 107 -6.55 -1.65 0.94
N ALA A 108 -6.48 -1.23 -0.31
CA ALA A 108 -5.21 -1.00 -0.96
C ALA A 108 -4.49 0.15 -0.24
N GLN A 109 -3.56 -0.20 0.62
CA GLN A 109 -2.72 0.77 1.31
C GLN A 109 -1.72 1.36 0.31
N LEU A 110 -1.70 2.66 0.24
CA LEU A 110 -0.76 3.44 -0.54
C LEU A 110 0.32 3.98 0.40
N VAL A 111 1.54 3.53 0.20
CA VAL A 111 2.70 3.96 0.99
C VAL A 111 3.41 5.06 0.23
N LEU A 112 3.41 6.29 0.77
CA LEU A 112 3.96 7.47 0.13
C LEU A 112 5.16 8.01 0.92
N PRO A 113 6.33 8.18 0.28
CA PRO A 113 7.44 8.88 0.87
C PRO A 113 7.14 10.39 0.96
N LEU A 114 7.46 11.01 2.08
CA LEU A 114 7.47 12.46 2.26
C LEU A 114 8.83 13.00 1.85
N VAL A 115 8.85 13.79 0.80
CA VAL A 115 10.01 14.53 0.33
C VAL A 115 10.07 15.87 1.08
N GLY A 116 11.18 16.09 1.77
CA GLY A 116 11.46 17.33 2.49
C GLY A 116 12.28 18.32 1.66
N ARG A 117 13.55 18.49 2.05
CA ARG A 117 14.50 19.31 1.26
C ARG A 117 15.06 18.49 0.11
N VAL A 118 15.03 19.06 -1.07
CA VAL A 118 15.62 18.48 -2.27
C VAL A 118 17.00 19.09 -2.48
N ALA A 119 18.03 18.24 -2.51
CA ALA A 119 19.39 18.70 -2.84
C ALA A 119 19.57 18.82 -4.35
N ALA A 120 20.47 19.71 -4.74
CA ALA A 120 20.83 19.95 -6.13
C ALA A 120 21.37 18.69 -6.82
N GLY A 121 20.99 18.48 -8.08
CA GLY A 121 21.54 17.44 -8.94
C GLY A 121 21.00 16.03 -8.69
N ASN A 122 20.24 15.79 -7.63
CA ASN A 122 19.69 14.46 -7.30
C ASN A 122 18.19 14.34 -7.67
N PRO A 123 17.72 13.15 -8.06
CA PRO A 123 16.31 12.91 -8.29
C PRO A 123 15.47 13.26 -7.05
N ILE A 124 14.25 13.77 -7.25
CA ILE A 124 13.37 14.20 -6.14
C ILE A 124 13.09 13.06 -5.13
N LEU A 125 13.03 11.82 -5.59
CA LEU A 125 12.82 10.63 -4.77
C LEU A 125 14.13 9.96 -4.31
N ALA A 126 15.26 10.68 -4.34
CA ALA A 126 16.49 10.16 -3.73
C ALA A 126 16.26 9.91 -2.23
N GLN A 127 16.87 8.84 -1.69
CA GLN A 127 16.67 8.40 -0.30
C GLN A 127 16.99 9.49 0.73
N GLU A 128 17.96 10.33 0.44
CA GLU A 128 18.40 11.46 1.27
C GLU A 128 17.36 12.59 1.36
N HIS A 129 16.38 12.63 0.45
CA HIS A 129 15.29 13.61 0.47
C HIS A 129 14.05 13.10 1.22
N ILE A 130 14.00 11.81 1.59
CA ILE A 130 12.84 11.20 2.25
C ILE A 130 12.95 11.41 3.77
N GLU A 131 12.08 12.27 4.31
CA GLU A 131 12.01 12.52 5.76
C GLU A 131 11.22 11.45 6.49
N HIS A 132 10.08 11.04 5.93
CA HIS A 132 9.15 10.08 6.49
C HIS A 132 8.42 9.28 5.41
N THR A 133 7.70 8.25 5.83
CA THR A 133 6.81 7.50 4.96
C THR A 133 5.43 7.44 5.62
N TYR A 134 4.38 7.78 4.86
CA TYR A 134 3.00 7.74 5.31
C TYR A 134 2.23 6.65 4.58
N THR A 135 1.29 6.03 5.30
CA THR A 135 0.39 5.04 4.73
C THR A 135 -1.02 5.62 4.68
N PHE A 136 -1.63 5.58 3.49
CA PHE A 136 -2.99 6.05 3.24
C PHE A 136 -3.83 4.94 2.64
N GLU A 137 -5.13 5.10 2.72
CA GLU A 137 -6.06 4.32 1.92
C GLU A 137 -6.08 4.87 0.49
N SER A 138 -5.88 3.99 -0.51
CA SER A 138 -5.76 4.42 -1.92
C SER A 138 -7.01 5.12 -2.45
N SER A 139 -8.18 4.82 -1.87
CA SER A 139 -9.48 5.44 -2.20
C SER A 139 -9.55 6.94 -1.89
N LEU A 140 -8.66 7.46 -1.04
CA LEU A 140 -8.59 8.89 -0.73
C LEU A 140 -8.18 9.74 -1.93
N PHE A 141 -7.55 9.15 -2.94
CA PHE A 141 -7.03 9.86 -4.09
C PHE A 141 -7.73 9.45 -5.38
N GLN A 142 -8.28 10.40 -6.13
CA GLN A 142 -8.82 10.14 -7.47
C GLN A 142 -7.74 9.70 -8.46
N LYS A 143 -6.51 10.25 -8.28
CA LYS A 143 -5.30 9.85 -8.98
C LYS A 143 -4.26 9.47 -7.96
N GLN A 144 -3.75 8.27 -8.02
CA GLN A 144 -2.73 7.78 -7.09
C GLN A 144 -1.47 8.64 -7.19
N PRO A 145 -1.05 9.31 -6.11
CA PRO A 145 0.23 10.00 -6.03
C PRO A 145 1.39 9.00 -5.92
N ASP A 146 2.59 9.46 -6.24
CA ASP A 146 3.81 8.69 -6.09
C ASP A 146 4.61 9.15 -4.85
N TYR A 147 4.42 10.40 -4.40
CA TYR A 147 5.07 10.94 -3.21
C TYR A 147 4.29 12.13 -2.61
N LEU A 148 4.68 12.51 -1.40
CA LEU A 148 4.25 13.73 -0.73
C LEU A 148 5.38 14.76 -0.76
N LEU A 149 5.05 16.02 -0.99
CA LEU A 149 5.99 17.13 -0.89
C LEU A 149 5.53 18.08 0.24
N LYS A 150 6.43 18.41 1.15
CA LYS A 150 6.15 19.43 2.18
C LYS A 150 6.19 20.80 1.56
N VAL A 151 5.04 21.48 1.54
CA VAL A 151 4.91 22.85 1.01
C VAL A 151 5.65 23.83 1.92
N ARG A 152 6.35 24.76 1.29
CA ARG A 152 7.03 25.87 1.97
C ARG A 152 6.62 27.20 1.36
N GLY A 153 6.28 28.13 2.24
CA GLY A 153 5.84 29.45 1.87
C GLY A 153 4.38 29.53 1.39
N MET A 154 3.97 30.71 0.98
CA MET A 154 2.56 31.06 0.77
C MET A 154 2.25 31.39 -0.70
N SER A 155 3.10 31.02 -1.64
CA SER A 155 2.95 31.41 -3.05
C SER A 155 1.71 30.83 -3.75
N MET A 156 1.04 29.83 -3.13
CA MET A 156 -0.15 29.16 -3.65
C MET A 156 -1.36 29.28 -2.70
N ARG A 157 -1.35 30.30 -1.84
CA ARG A 157 -2.34 30.53 -0.78
C ARG A 157 -3.77 30.63 -1.31
N ASP A 158 -3.98 31.33 -2.39
CA ASP A 158 -5.31 31.69 -2.90
C ASP A 158 -6.05 30.49 -3.54
N VAL A 159 -5.33 29.39 -3.79
CA VAL A 159 -5.91 28.09 -4.15
C VAL A 159 -5.90 27.10 -2.99
N GLY A 160 -5.70 27.60 -1.78
CA GLY A 160 -5.81 26.81 -0.54
C GLY A 160 -4.60 25.96 -0.19
N ILE A 161 -3.44 26.13 -0.86
CA ILE A 161 -2.18 25.45 -0.51
C ILE A 161 -1.37 26.37 0.38
N MET A 162 -1.15 25.95 1.63
CA MET A 162 -0.50 26.75 2.69
C MET A 162 0.86 26.19 3.07
N ASP A 163 1.64 27.01 3.75
CA ASP A 163 2.89 26.57 4.37
C ASP A 163 2.65 25.40 5.33
N GLY A 164 3.50 24.37 5.26
CA GLY A 164 3.40 23.15 6.06
C GLY A 164 2.46 22.07 5.53
N ASP A 165 1.64 22.33 4.52
CA ASP A 165 0.80 21.31 3.89
C ASP A 165 1.63 20.19 3.25
N LEU A 166 1.04 19.01 3.14
CA LEU A 166 1.59 17.89 2.39
C LEU A 166 0.86 17.79 1.04
N LEU A 167 1.56 18.14 -0.03
CA LEU A 167 1.06 18.06 -1.39
C LEU A 167 1.26 16.64 -1.92
N ALA A 168 0.18 15.97 -2.28
CA ALA A 168 0.23 14.67 -2.93
C ALA A 168 0.53 14.87 -4.42
N VAL A 169 1.63 14.28 -4.88
CA VAL A 169 2.20 14.52 -6.21
C VAL A 169 2.28 13.24 -7.01
N LYS A 170 1.78 13.30 -8.25
CA LYS A 170 1.98 12.27 -9.28
C LYS A 170 3.15 12.66 -10.14
N GLN A 171 4.19 11.82 -10.24
CA GLN A 171 5.31 12.06 -11.15
C GLN A 171 4.81 12.24 -12.59
N ALA A 172 5.29 13.25 -13.25
CA ALA A 172 4.97 13.54 -14.64
C ALA A 172 6.09 14.36 -15.27
N LYS A 173 6.33 14.15 -16.56
CA LYS A 173 7.28 14.93 -17.36
C LYS A 173 6.58 15.98 -18.24
N GLU A 174 5.24 15.96 -18.25
CA GLU A 174 4.41 16.89 -19.00
C GLU A 174 3.26 17.43 -18.16
N ALA A 175 2.84 18.66 -18.42
CA ALA A 175 1.69 19.29 -17.80
C ALA A 175 0.85 20.04 -18.83
N LYS A 176 -0.44 20.17 -18.53
CA LYS A 176 -1.37 21.02 -19.29
C LYS A 176 -1.49 22.38 -18.61
N ASN A 177 -1.79 23.41 -19.40
CA ASN A 177 -2.04 24.74 -18.86
C ASN A 177 -3.14 24.71 -17.79
N GLY A 178 -2.87 25.42 -16.70
CA GLY A 178 -3.77 25.51 -15.56
C GLY A 178 -3.55 24.44 -14.47
N GLN A 179 -2.75 23.40 -14.70
CA GLN A 179 -2.43 22.43 -13.66
C GLN A 179 -1.43 23.01 -12.65
N ILE A 180 -1.57 22.58 -11.40
CA ILE A 180 -0.58 22.86 -10.35
C ILE A 180 0.51 21.82 -10.45
N VAL A 181 1.74 22.28 -10.54
CA VAL A 181 2.92 21.45 -10.78
C VAL A 181 3.96 21.61 -9.68
N VAL A 182 4.76 20.58 -9.52
CA VAL A 182 6.05 20.65 -8.85
C VAL A 182 7.10 20.78 -9.93
N ALA A 183 7.82 21.87 -9.94
CA ALA A 183 8.85 22.18 -10.91
C ALA A 183 10.19 22.40 -10.23
N ARG A 184 11.25 21.97 -10.88
CA ARG A 184 12.64 22.23 -10.49
C ARG A 184 13.23 23.27 -11.44
N LEU A 185 13.87 24.30 -10.86
CA LEU A 185 14.59 25.36 -11.54
C LEU A 185 16.02 25.36 -10.99
N GLY A 186 16.96 24.78 -11.72
CA GLY A 186 18.29 24.52 -11.18
C GLY A 186 18.20 23.67 -9.91
N ASP A 187 18.55 24.26 -8.78
CA ASP A 187 18.60 23.60 -7.47
C ASP A 187 17.33 23.80 -6.63
N GLU A 188 16.41 24.63 -7.10
CA GLU A 188 15.20 24.96 -6.34
C GLU A 188 13.97 24.21 -6.85
N VAL A 189 13.19 23.66 -5.91
CA VAL A 189 11.90 23.04 -6.18
C VAL A 189 10.78 24.00 -5.77
N THR A 190 9.82 24.21 -6.65
CA THR A 190 8.70 25.13 -6.42
C THR A 190 7.36 24.54 -6.84
N VAL A 191 6.28 24.99 -6.19
CA VAL A 191 4.90 24.65 -6.55
C VAL A 191 4.24 25.88 -7.16
N LYS A 192 3.75 25.76 -8.39
CA LYS A 192 3.14 26.85 -9.13
C LYS A 192 2.05 26.33 -10.08
N ARG A 193 1.22 27.26 -10.61
CA ARG A 193 0.35 26.93 -11.74
C ARG A 193 1.13 27.01 -13.03
N PHE A 194 1.05 25.95 -13.81
CA PHE A 194 1.75 25.82 -15.08
C PHE A 194 1.00 26.52 -16.21
N ARG A 195 1.71 27.31 -16.98
CA ARG A 195 1.27 27.88 -18.24
C ARG A 195 2.37 27.77 -19.27
N ARG A 196 2.09 27.21 -20.42
CA ARG A 196 2.98 27.11 -21.57
C ARG A 196 2.36 27.85 -22.74
N THR A 197 3.06 28.82 -23.28
CA THR A 197 2.82 29.45 -24.58
C THR A 197 3.70 28.77 -25.62
N ARG A 198 3.68 29.28 -26.89
CA ARG A 198 4.48 28.65 -27.96
C ARG A 198 5.97 28.56 -27.60
N ASP A 199 6.51 29.57 -26.96
CA ASP A 199 7.95 29.77 -26.79
C ASP A 199 8.39 29.89 -25.32
N LEU A 200 7.46 29.99 -24.37
CA LEU A 200 7.76 30.25 -22.97
C LEU A 200 6.97 29.32 -22.03
N ILE A 201 7.63 28.96 -20.94
CA ILE A 201 6.99 28.34 -19.79
C ILE A 201 6.91 29.38 -18.69
N GLU A 202 5.73 29.53 -18.13
CA GLU A 202 5.46 30.43 -17.01
C GLU A 202 4.94 29.60 -15.81
N LEU A 203 5.52 29.88 -14.67
CA LEU A 203 5.13 29.31 -13.39
C LEU A 203 4.45 30.37 -12.54
N LEU A 204 3.13 30.37 -12.54
CA LEU A 204 2.29 31.38 -11.95
C LEU A 204 2.05 31.10 -10.47
N PRO A 205 2.31 32.05 -9.57
CA PRO A 205 1.87 31.95 -8.19
C PRO A 205 0.35 32.17 -8.11
N GLU A 206 -0.26 31.65 -7.05
CA GLU A 206 -1.64 31.93 -6.64
C GLU A 206 -1.60 32.75 -5.34
N ASN A 207 -0.86 33.84 -5.41
CA ASN A 207 -0.74 34.87 -4.37
C ASN A 207 -0.13 36.11 -5.01
N PRO A 208 -0.80 37.28 -4.98
CA PRO A 208 -0.32 38.52 -5.62
C PRO A 208 0.99 39.06 -5.04
N ASP A 209 1.37 38.63 -3.83
CA ASP A 209 2.63 39.03 -3.20
C ASP A 209 3.86 38.36 -3.86
N PHE A 210 3.64 37.39 -4.76
CA PHE A 210 4.69 36.67 -5.47
C PHE A 210 4.67 36.97 -6.96
N LYS A 211 5.85 36.98 -7.58
CA LYS A 211 6.00 37.22 -9.03
C LYS A 211 5.92 35.89 -9.81
N THR A 212 5.40 35.97 -11.03
CA THR A 212 5.49 34.90 -12.01
C THR A 212 6.95 34.61 -12.33
N ILE A 213 7.30 33.34 -12.39
CA ILE A 213 8.62 32.89 -12.85
C ILE A 213 8.47 32.55 -14.33
N VAL A 214 9.24 33.17 -15.17
CA VAL A 214 9.34 32.88 -16.61
C VAL A 214 10.60 32.06 -16.82
N VAL A 215 10.44 30.87 -17.41
CA VAL A 215 11.56 29.98 -17.74
C VAL A 215 12.03 30.32 -19.15
N GLU A 216 13.22 30.87 -19.24
CA GLU A 216 13.85 31.26 -20.51
C GLU A 216 14.36 30.03 -21.28
N PRO A 217 14.42 30.06 -22.62
CA PRO A 217 15.00 28.98 -23.40
C PRO A 217 16.47 28.72 -23.00
N GLY A 218 16.75 27.47 -22.58
CA GLY A 218 18.09 27.07 -22.14
C GLY A 218 18.29 27.10 -20.61
N GLU A 219 17.35 27.66 -19.85
CA GLU A 219 17.40 27.52 -18.39
C GLU A 219 17.12 26.10 -17.94
N PRO A 220 17.81 25.61 -16.90
CA PRO A 220 17.55 24.26 -16.35
C PRO A 220 16.17 24.22 -15.72
N PHE A 221 15.25 23.54 -16.39
CA PHE A 221 13.87 23.32 -15.96
C PHE A 221 13.50 21.84 -16.05
N GLU A 222 12.96 21.29 -14.97
CA GLU A 222 12.39 19.97 -14.94
C GLU A 222 11.01 19.98 -14.30
N LEU A 223 10.06 19.26 -14.92
CA LEU A 223 8.78 18.98 -14.32
C LEU A 223 8.89 17.70 -13.48
N GLU A 224 8.74 17.84 -12.16
CA GLU A 224 8.85 16.73 -11.20
C GLU A 224 7.51 16.03 -10.98
N GLY A 225 6.39 16.73 -11.21
CA GLY A 225 5.07 16.11 -11.09
C GLY A 225 3.90 17.09 -11.07
N LEU A 226 2.72 16.48 -10.96
CA LEU A 226 1.42 17.16 -10.89
C LEU A 226 0.85 17.03 -9.49
N ALA A 227 0.33 18.10 -8.92
CA ALA A 227 -0.45 18.08 -7.69
C ALA A 227 -1.78 17.34 -7.94
N VAL A 228 -2.03 16.28 -7.17
CA VAL A 228 -3.23 15.44 -7.29
C VAL A 228 -4.05 15.37 -6.00
N GLY A 229 -3.54 15.94 -4.92
CA GLY A 229 -4.23 16.02 -3.62
C GLY A 229 -3.47 16.88 -2.64
N LEU A 230 -4.14 17.22 -1.52
CA LEU A 230 -3.59 18.02 -0.44
C LEU A 230 -3.99 17.40 0.89
N ILE A 231 -3.03 17.30 1.79
CA ILE A 231 -3.26 16.83 3.16
C ILE A 231 -2.79 17.91 4.12
N ARG A 232 -3.68 18.32 5.00
CA ARG A 232 -3.38 19.31 6.03
C ARG A 232 -3.57 18.69 7.40
N ASN A 233 -2.53 18.74 8.20
CA ASN A 233 -2.58 18.40 9.62
C ASN A 233 -2.30 19.66 10.44
N SER A 234 -3.32 20.50 10.56
CA SER A 234 -3.27 21.68 11.43
C SER A 234 -4.15 21.47 12.64
N MET A 235 -3.65 21.80 13.84
CA MET A 235 -4.51 21.98 14.99
C MET A 235 -5.47 23.13 14.70
N LEU A 236 -6.76 22.85 14.71
CA LEU A 236 -7.78 23.87 14.80
C LEU A 236 -7.75 24.36 16.27
N MET A 237 -7.15 25.53 16.51
CA MET A 237 -7.26 26.22 17.79
C MET A 237 -8.55 27.04 17.81
#